data_07d418dd74d50a28a08046055ab96c33
#
_entry.id   07d418dd74d50a28a08046055ab96c33
#
_cell.length_a   1.000
_cell.length_b   1.000
_cell.length_c   1.000
_cell.angle_alpha   90.00
_cell.angle_beta   90.00
_cell.angle_gamma   90.00
#
_symmetry.space_group_name_H-M   'P 1'
#
loop_
_entity.id
_entity.type
_entity.pdbx_description
1 polymer ?
#
loop_
_entity_poly.entity_id
_entity_poly.type
_entity_poly.pdbx_seq_one_letter_code
_entity_poly.pdbx_strand_id
1 'polypeptide(L)'
;MDLDALERLLREGLRPRLVHTVSSFHNPRGVTMSQVRRARLAELADRYGLLVVEDDPYGLLAFDGAPPRPVAAYGDRVVRLGSTSKILAPALRVGWLAGPAPVVAAVERLRQCADLCGSTLTQTIAAELLSDGPWLAGHLHRLRADGAARAGVFTAAVDAAFGPAVVRSEAAGGMFCWLEFVDGTDTDALLQRALARGVAFVPGSAFSVSRPRTDAARCCFATVSAADLREAVARLAGAWRASTGPAQDVGGAGGRIGHRNSLISRR
;
A
#
# COMPACT_ATOMS: atom_id res chain seq x y z
N MET A 1 -13.12 -2.00 -0.02
CA MET A 1 -14.17 -1.38 -0.90
C MET A 1 -15.52 -1.82 -0.39
N ASP A 2 -16.50 -0.94 -0.31
CA ASP A 2 -17.89 -1.26 0.03
C ASP A 2 -18.67 -1.56 -1.27
N LEU A 3 -18.95 -2.85 -1.52
CA LEU A 3 -19.63 -3.28 -2.74
C LEU A 3 -21.15 -3.07 -2.70
N ASP A 4 -21.74 -2.97 -1.51
CA ASP A 4 -23.16 -2.66 -1.35
C ASP A 4 -23.40 -1.20 -1.71
N ALA A 5 -22.50 -0.31 -1.23
CA ALA A 5 -22.54 1.09 -1.63
C ALA A 5 -22.28 1.27 -3.14
N LEU A 6 -21.33 0.54 -3.72
CA LEU A 6 -21.07 0.57 -5.15
C LEU A 6 -22.33 0.14 -5.94
N GLU A 7 -22.94 -0.99 -5.59
CA GLU A 7 -24.13 -1.49 -6.28
C GLU A 7 -25.31 -0.52 -6.15
N ARG A 8 -25.52 0.09 -4.98
CA ARG A 8 -26.54 1.11 -4.77
C ARG A 8 -26.35 2.29 -5.73
N LEU A 9 -25.14 2.86 -5.78
CA LEU A 9 -24.82 3.97 -6.68
C LEU A 9 -25.03 3.60 -8.16
N LEU A 10 -24.69 2.38 -8.55
CA LEU A 10 -24.91 1.90 -9.91
C LEU A 10 -26.42 1.78 -10.24
N ARG A 11 -27.24 1.32 -9.29
CA ARG A 11 -28.71 1.28 -9.41
C ARG A 11 -29.32 2.68 -9.50
N GLU A 12 -28.76 3.64 -8.77
CA GLU A 12 -29.17 5.05 -8.77
C GLU A 12 -28.73 5.80 -10.05
N GLY A 13 -28.05 5.14 -10.95
CA GLY A 13 -27.72 5.70 -12.27
C GLY A 13 -26.26 6.13 -12.44
N LEU A 14 -25.39 5.95 -11.43
CA LEU A 14 -23.95 6.16 -11.63
C LEU A 14 -23.42 5.24 -12.74
N ARG A 15 -22.67 5.81 -13.68
CA ARG A 15 -22.09 5.06 -14.81
C ARG A 15 -20.57 5.28 -14.90
N PRO A 16 -19.79 4.74 -13.97
CA PRO A 16 -18.32 4.83 -14.05
C PRO A 16 -17.84 3.98 -15.23
N ARG A 17 -16.82 4.45 -15.92
CA ARG A 17 -16.19 3.66 -16.99
C ARG A 17 -15.34 2.54 -16.44
N LEU A 18 -14.70 2.79 -15.29
CA LEU A 18 -13.86 1.81 -14.61
C LEU A 18 -13.95 1.93 -13.09
N VAL A 19 -13.61 0.83 -12.42
CA VAL A 19 -13.37 0.76 -10.99
C VAL A 19 -11.94 0.31 -10.77
N HIS A 20 -11.10 1.15 -10.15
CA HIS A 20 -9.74 0.77 -9.75
C HIS A 20 -9.75 0.19 -8.34
N THR A 21 -9.01 -0.91 -8.14
CA THR A 21 -8.86 -1.52 -6.82
C THR A 21 -7.50 -2.18 -6.65
N VAL A 22 -6.91 -2.07 -5.46
CA VAL A 22 -5.81 -2.91 -5.01
C VAL A 22 -6.41 -4.00 -4.13
N SER A 23 -6.61 -5.19 -4.69
CA SER A 23 -7.42 -6.25 -4.08
C SER A 23 -6.67 -7.06 -3.01
N SER A 24 -5.34 -7.06 -3.04
CA SER A 24 -4.47 -7.83 -2.14
C SER A 24 -3.53 -6.89 -1.40
N PHE A 25 -3.51 -7.00 -0.05
CA PHE A 25 -2.59 -6.22 0.82
C PHE A 25 -2.57 -4.74 0.48
N HIS A 26 -3.73 -4.17 0.39
CA HIS A 26 -4.05 -2.84 -0.12
C HIS A 26 -3.12 -1.73 0.41
N ASN A 27 -2.58 -0.91 -0.46
CA ASN A 27 -1.94 0.34 -0.07
C ASN A 27 -3.00 1.45 -0.01
N PRO A 28 -3.29 2.06 1.15
CA PRO A 28 -2.45 2.07 2.37
C PRO A 28 -2.83 1.07 3.47
N ARG A 29 -3.99 0.43 3.41
CA ARG A 29 -4.64 -0.21 4.58
C ARG A 29 -4.13 -1.61 4.94
N GLY A 30 -3.29 -2.24 4.13
CA GLY A 30 -2.81 -3.60 4.35
C GLY A 30 -3.86 -4.72 4.20
N VAL A 31 -5.12 -4.37 3.97
CA VAL A 31 -6.24 -5.33 3.93
C VAL A 31 -6.32 -6.07 2.60
N THR A 32 -6.87 -7.29 2.64
CA THR A 32 -7.10 -8.13 1.46
C THR A 32 -8.59 -8.35 1.25
N MET A 33 -9.06 -8.18 0.02
CA MET A 33 -10.44 -8.44 -0.36
C MET A 33 -10.70 -9.95 -0.35
N SER A 34 -11.75 -10.41 0.34
CA SER A 34 -12.12 -11.82 0.38
C SER A 34 -12.53 -12.37 -0.99
N GLN A 35 -12.42 -13.69 -1.19
CA GLN A 35 -12.75 -14.34 -2.47
C GLN A 35 -14.20 -14.07 -2.90
N VAL A 36 -15.14 -14.13 -1.95
CA VAL A 36 -16.56 -13.83 -2.22
C VAL A 36 -16.74 -12.40 -2.74
N ARG A 37 -16.03 -11.43 -2.16
CA ARG A 37 -16.11 -10.02 -2.60
C ARG A 37 -15.44 -9.82 -3.95
N ARG A 38 -14.38 -10.57 -4.27
CA ARG A 38 -13.74 -10.53 -5.60
C ARG A 38 -14.69 -11.03 -6.69
N ALA A 39 -15.34 -12.17 -6.45
CA ALA A 39 -16.34 -12.72 -7.36
C ALA A 39 -17.51 -11.73 -7.56
N ARG A 40 -18.03 -11.15 -6.47
CA ARG A 40 -19.11 -10.15 -6.55
C ARG A 40 -18.70 -8.89 -7.31
N LEU A 41 -17.46 -8.41 -7.16
CA LEU A 41 -16.97 -7.26 -7.92
C LEU A 41 -16.94 -7.55 -9.42
N ALA A 42 -16.47 -8.75 -9.82
CA ALA A 42 -16.50 -9.18 -11.21
C ALA A 42 -17.94 -9.30 -11.76
N GLU A 43 -18.85 -9.87 -10.97
CA GLU A 43 -20.29 -9.93 -11.33
C GLU A 43 -20.91 -8.53 -11.53
N LEU A 44 -20.61 -7.58 -10.67
CA LEU A 44 -21.05 -6.19 -10.82
C LEU A 44 -20.46 -5.56 -12.09
N ALA A 45 -19.20 -5.86 -12.41
CA ALA A 45 -18.56 -5.38 -13.63
C ALA A 45 -19.29 -5.89 -14.89
N ASP A 46 -19.64 -7.16 -14.93
CA ASP A 46 -20.39 -7.74 -16.05
C ASP A 46 -21.80 -7.19 -16.14
N ARG A 47 -22.53 -7.15 -15.03
CA ARG A 47 -23.93 -6.69 -14.96
C ARG A 47 -24.11 -5.24 -15.39
N TYR A 48 -23.18 -4.36 -15.00
CA TYR A 48 -23.29 -2.92 -15.27
C TYR A 48 -22.36 -2.44 -16.40
N GLY A 49 -21.63 -3.34 -17.05
CA GLY A 49 -20.79 -3.01 -18.20
C GLY A 49 -19.55 -2.18 -17.87
N LEU A 50 -19.09 -2.19 -16.61
CA LEU A 50 -17.88 -1.46 -16.21
C LEU A 50 -16.62 -2.32 -16.33
N LEU A 51 -15.47 -1.65 -16.41
CA LEU A 51 -14.17 -2.29 -16.39
C LEU A 51 -13.60 -2.25 -14.98
N VAL A 52 -13.09 -3.37 -14.47
CA VAL A 52 -12.31 -3.39 -13.23
C VAL A 52 -10.82 -3.34 -13.57
N VAL A 53 -10.10 -2.40 -12.99
CA VAL A 53 -8.64 -2.37 -13.00
C VAL A 53 -8.15 -2.89 -11.65
N GLU A 54 -7.69 -4.14 -11.63
CA GLU A 54 -7.10 -4.79 -10.45
C GLU A 54 -5.59 -4.54 -10.44
N ASP A 55 -5.14 -3.63 -9.59
CA ASP A 55 -3.72 -3.38 -9.35
C ASP A 55 -3.21 -4.34 -8.29
N ASP A 56 -2.38 -5.31 -8.68
CA ASP A 56 -1.94 -6.41 -7.81
C ASP A 56 -0.41 -6.54 -7.73
N PRO A 57 0.28 -5.55 -7.15
CA PRO A 57 1.73 -5.64 -6.95
C PRO A 57 2.12 -6.49 -5.75
N TYR A 58 1.18 -6.87 -4.87
CA TYR A 58 1.45 -7.50 -3.58
C TYR A 58 0.91 -8.92 -3.44
N GLY A 59 0.05 -9.41 -4.32
CA GLY A 59 -0.64 -10.70 -4.16
C GLY A 59 0.29 -11.88 -3.93
N LEU A 60 1.47 -11.87 -4.56
CA LEU A 60 2.50 -12.90 -4.36
C LEU A 60 3.24 -12.80 -3.00
N LEU A 61 3.00 -11.76 -2.21
CA LEU A 61 3.59 -11.54 -0.89
C LEU A 61 2.66 -11.93 0.28
N ALA A 62 1.76 -12.89 0.07
CA ALA A 62 0.99 -13.50 1.15
C ALA A 62 1.93 -14.28 2.07
N PHE A 63 1.88 -14.05 3.39
CA PHE A 63 2.78 -14.72 4.33
C PHE A 63 2.35 -16.15 4.59
N ASP A 64 1.04 -16.39 4.70
CA ASP A 64 0.45 -17.71 4.93
C ASP A 64 -0.32 -18.19 3.71
N GLY A 65 -0.10 -19.44 3.33
CA GLY A 65 -0.86 -20.12 2.29
C GLY A 65 -0.59 -19.66 0.86
N ALA A 66 -1.54 -19.94 -0.02
CA ALA A 66 -1.47 -19.57 -1.42
C ALA A 66 -1.83 -18.10 -1.63
N PRO A 67 -1.26 -17.43 -2.65
CA PRO A 67 -1.67 -16.09 -3.05
C PRO A 67 -3.18 -16.00 -3.27
N PRO A 68 -3.83 -14.89 -2.88
CA PRO A 68 -5.26 -14.72 -3.11
C PRO A 68 -5.60 -14.83 -4.61
N ARG A 69 -6.63 -15.60 -4.94
CA ARG A 69 -7.09 -15.72 -6.33
C ARG A 69 -7.55 -14.34 -6.84
N PRO A 70 -7.03 -13.82 -7.97
CA PRO A 70 -7.31 -12.46 -8.41
C PRO A 70 -8.77 -12.26 -8.82
N VAL A 71 -9.24 -11.01 -8.85
CA VAL A 71 -10.58 -10.65 -9.37
C VAL A 71 -10.73 -11.10 -10.83
N ALA A 72 -9.66 -10.99 -11.62
CA ALA A 72 -9.60 -11.44 -13.01
C ALA A 72 -9.92 -12.95 -13.20
N ALA A 73 -9.89 -13.75 -12.16
CA ALA A 73 -10.27 -15.17 -12.22
C ALA A 73 -11.79 -15.40 -12.15
N TYR A 74 -12.59 -14.34 -11.98
CA TYR A 74 -14.04 -14.42 -11.79
C TYR A 74 -14.86 -13.72 -12.89
N GLY A 75 -14.23 -13.00 -13.82
CA GLY A 75 -14.93 -12.32 -14.90
C GLY A 75 -14.00 -11.72 -15.96
N ASP A 76 -14.54 -11.53 -17.16
CA ASP A 76 -13.77 -11.11 -18.34
C ASP A 76 -13.59 -9.59 -18.45
N ARG A 77 -14.29 -8.80 -17.63
CA ARG A 77 -14.19 -7.32 -17.62
C ARG A 77 -13.17 -6.81 -16.61
N VAL A 78 -12.09 -7.57 -16.43
CA VAL A 78 -11.03 -7.23 -15.47
C VAL A 78 -9.70 -7.08 -16.20
N VAL A 79 -9.04 -5.96 -15.99
CA VAL A 79 -7.63 -5.74 -16.35
C VAL A 79 -6.80 -5.91 -15.09
N ARG A 80 -5.93 -6.91 -15.07
CA ARG A 80 -4.99 -7.13 -13.97
C ARG A 80 -3.64 -6.51 -14.30
N LEU A 81 -3.14 -5.70 -13.38
CA LEU A 81 -1.80 -5.14 -13.44
C LEU A 81 -0.88 -5.92 -12.50
N GLY A 82 0.32 -6.19 -12.97
CA GLY A 82 1.38 -6.81 -12.18
C GLY A 82 2.70 -6.08 -12.33
N SER A 83 3.62 -6.32 -11.40
CA SER A 83 4.92 -5.62 -11.38
C SER A 83 6.01 -6.49 -10.76
N THR A 84 7.23 -6.39 -11.30
CA THR A 84 8.44 -6.95 -10.68
C THR A 84 8.91 -6.15 -9.45
N SER A 85 8.41 -4.94 -9.28
CA SER A 85 8.95 -3.96 -8.31
C SER A 85 8.91 -4.43 -6.86
N LYS A 86 7.97 -5.32 -6.49
CA LYS A 86 7.79 -5.79 -5.10
C LYS A 86 8.23 -7.23 -4.89
N ILE A 87 8.37 -7.98 -5.96
CA ILE A 87 8.76 -9.40 -5.93
C ILE A 87 10.18 -9.68 -6.40
N LEU A 88 10.78 -8.76 -7.18
CA LEU A 88 12.19 -8.84 -7.63
C LEU A 88 12.94 -7.57 -7.22
N ALA A 89 12.86 -6.54 -8.05
CA ALA A 89 13.53 -5.27 -7.77
C ALA A 89 12.78 -4.09 -8.40
N PRO A 90 12.58 -2.98 -7.68
CA PRO A 90 11.92 -1.79 -8.22
C PRO A 90 12.74 -1.11 -9.32
N ALA A 91 14.06 -1.31 -9.35
CA ALA A 91 14.96 -0.75 -10.36
C ALA A 91 14.76 -1.36 -11.76
N LEU A 92 14.19 -2.55 -11.89
CA LEU A 92 13.92 -3.19 -13.19
C LEU A 92 12.91 -2.40 -14.02
N ARG A 93 12.00 -1.67 -13.42
CA ARG A 93 10.94 -0.89 -14.09
C ARG A 93 10.10 -1.71 -15.05
N VAL A 94 9.87 -3.00 -14.74
CA VAL A 94 9.06 -3.94 -15.53
C VAL A 94 7.73 -4.15 -14.84
N GLY A 95 6.65 -4.00 -15.61
CA GLY A 95 5.28 -4.33 -15.24
C GLY A 95 4.54 -4.89 -16.45
N TRP A 96 3.40 -5.48 -16.20
CA TRP A 96 2.54 -6.05 -17.23
C TRP A 96 1.08 -5.80 -16.93
N LEU A 97 0.27 -5.91 -17.96
CA LEU A 97 -1.18 -5.99 -17.84
C LEU A 97 -1.70 -7.23 -18.56
N ALA A 98 -2.76 -7.82 -18.01
CA ALA A 98 -3.52 -8.89 -18.62
C ALA A 98 -5.02 -8.52 -18.54
N GLY A 99 -5.75 -8.71 -19.63
CA GLY A 99 -7.16 -8.35 -19.67
C GLY A 99 -7.77 -8.51 -21.05
N PRO A 100 -8.96 -7.91 -21.31
CA PRO A 100 -9.65 -8.00 -22.58
C PRO A 100 -8.77 -7.53 -23.76
N ALA A 101 -8.73 -8.31 -24.84
CA ALA A 101 -7.88 -8.01 -25.99
C ALA A 101 -8.04 -6.59 -26.55
N PRO A 102 -9.25 -5.99 -26.64
CA PRO A 102 -9.40 -4.61 -27.10
C PRO A 102 -8.70 -3.58 -26.20
N VAL A 103 -8.66 -3.84 -24.87
CA VAL A 103 -7.99 -2.95 -23.90
C VAL A 103 -6.48 -3.08 -24.05
N VAL A 104 -5.98 -4.32 -24.14
CA VAL A 104 -4.53 -4.60 -24.38
C VAL A 104 -4.06 -3.89 -25.64
N ALA A 105 -4.77 -4.06 -26.77
CA ALA A 105 -4.43 -3.44 -28.04
C ALA A 105 -4.47 -1.90 -27.99
N ALA A 106 -5.40 -1.32 -27.20
CA ALA A 106 -5.47 0.13 -27.01
C ALA A 106 -4.26 0.65 -26.19
N VAL A 107 -3.89 -0.05 -25.13
CA VAL A 107 -2.72 0.30 -24.29
C VAL A 107 -1.43 0.16 -25.10
N GLU A 108 -1.30 -0.87 -25.92
CA GLU A 108 -0.15 -1.07 -26.81
C GLU A 108 0.05 0.11 -27.76
N ARG A 109 -1.02 0.56 -28.44
CA ARG A 109 -0.97 1.74 -29.29
C ARG A 109 -0.57 3.02 -28.54
N LEU A 110 -1.11 3.23 -27.34
CA LEU A 110 -0.74 4.37 -26.49
C LEU A 110 0.72 4.31 -26.07
N ARG A 111 1.21 3.12 -25.78
CA ARG A 111 2.61 2.91 -25.39
C ARG A 111 3.59 3.30 -26.49
N GLN A 112 3.26 3.03 -27.78
CA GLN A 112 4.09 3.43 -28.91
C GLN A 112 4.35 4.95 -28.94
N CYS A 113 3.39 5.73 -28.44
CA CYS A 113 3.54 7.19 -28.34
C CYS A 113 4.22 7.65 -27.04
N ALA A 114 4.22 6.83 -25.99
CA ALA A 114 4.73 7.19 -24.67
C ALA A 114 6.23 6.92 -24.51
N ASP A 115 6.65 5.69 -24.80
CA ASP A 115 8.04 5.23 -24.60
C ASP A 115 8.54 4.30 -25.72
N LEU A 116 7.72 4.05 -26.73
CA LEU A 116 7.93 3.09 -27.84
C LEU A 116 8.14 1.67 -27.32
N CYS A 117 9.17 1.45 -26.49
CA CYS A 117 9.46 0.19 -25.81
C CYS A 117 10.22 0.45 -24.50
N GLY A 118 10.03 -0.41 -23.50
CA GLY A 118 10.86 -0.42 -22.29
C GLY A 118 12.26 -1.00 -22.56
N SER A 119 13.14 -0.90 -21.57
CA SER A 119 14.49 -1.48 -21.64
C SER A 119 14.44 -2.98 -21.91
N THR A 120 14.97 -3.41 -23.06
CA THR A 120 15.06 -4.84 -23.43
C THR A 120 15.91 -5.62 -22.43
N LEU A 121 17.00 -5.01 -21.94
CA LEU A 121 17.86 -5.63 -20.94
C LEU A 121 17.09 -5.99 -19.66
N THR A 122 16.33 -5.05 -19.09
CA THR A 122 15.58 -5.33 -17.86
C THR A 122 14.40 -6.27 -18.08
N GLN A 123 13.80 -6.25 -19.25
CA GLN A 123 12.77 -7.23 -19.64
C GLN A 123 13.34 -8.64 -19.77
N THR A 124 14.52 -8.81 -20.39
CA THR A 124 15.21 -10.11 -20.51
C THR A 124 15.56 -10.64 -19.11
N ILE A 125 16.14 -9.82 -18.23
CA ILE A 125 16.43 -10.21 -16.85
C ILE A 125 15.15 -10.65 -16.11
N ALA A 126 14.07 -9.88 -16.26
CA ALA A 126 12.80 -10.22 -15.63
C ALA A 126 12.22 -11.53 -16.21
N ALA A 127 12.30 -11.74 -17.52
CA ALA A 127 11.81 -12.94 -18.19
C ALA A 127 12.55 -14.19 -17.70
N GLU A 128 13.88 -14.16 -17.63
CA GLU A 128 14.70 -15.27 -17.10
C GLU A 128 14.29 -15.62 -15.67
N LEU A 129 14.25 -14.64 -14.78
CA LEU A 129 13.92 -14.85 -13.37
C LEU A 129 12.47 -15.32 -13.13
N LEU A 130 11.52 -14.84 -13.93
CA LEU A 130 10.11 -15.23 -13.82
C LEU A 130 9.83 -16.59 -14.45
N SER A 131 10.64 -17.03 -15.42
CA SER A 131 10.51 -18.32 -16.13
C SER A 131 11.16 -19.48 -15.36
N ASP A 132 12.12 -19.22 -14.49
CA ASP A 132 12.72 -20.24 -13.62
C ASP A 132 11.79 -20.51 -12.41
N GLY A 133 10.88 -21.45 -12.59
CA GLY A 133 9.88 -21.81 -11.60
C GLY A 133 10.47 -22.20 -10.23
N PRO A 134 11.45 -23.10 -10.14
CA PRO A 134 12.11 -23.48 -8.90
C PRO A 134 12.80 -22.31 -8.20
N TRP A 135 13.54 -21.49 -8.96
CA TRP A 135 14.21 -20.32 -8.42
C TRP A 135 13.20 -19.30 -7.88
N LEU A 136 12.18 -18.97 -8.66
CA LEU A 136 11.15 -18.02 -8.29
C LEU A 136 10.38 -18.47 -7.03
N ALA A 137 10.02 -19.76 -6.97
CA ALA A 137 9.36 -20.33 -5.79
C ALA A 137 10.22 -20.19 -4.53
N GLY A 138 11.50 -20.53 -4.61
CA GLY A 138 12.45 -20.40 -3.51
C GLY A 138 12.69 -18.93 -3.12
N HIS A 139 12.76 -18.03 -4.08
CA HIS A 139 12.90 -16.60 -3.85
C HIS A 139 11.66 -16.02 -3.13
N LEU A 140 10.45 -16.30 -3.63
CA LEU A 140 9.21 -15.86 -3.01
C LEU A 140 9.02 -16.45 -1.60
N HIS A 141 9.44 -17.70 -1.38
CA HIS A 141 9.40 -18.30 -0.04
C HIS A 141 10.26 -17.50 0.96
N ARG A 142 11.50 -17.14 0.58
CA ARG A 142 12.37 -16.30 1.43
C ARG A 142 11.78 -14.92 1.69
N LEU A 143 11.26 -14.25 0.65
CA LEU A 143 10.63 -12.93 0.79
C LEU A 143 9.43 -12.96 1.74
N ARG A 144 8.60 -14.00 1.65
CA ARG A 144 7.44 -14.18 2.52
C ARG A 144 7.85 -14.45 3.97
N ALA A 145 8.84 -15.32 4.19
CA ALA A 145 9.36 -15.61 5.52
C ALA A 145 9.95 -14.37 6.19
N ASP A 146 10.79 -13.60 5.46
CA ASP A 146 11.34 -12.34 5.92
C ASP A 146 10.23 -11.30 6.21
N GLY A 147 9.26 -11.18 5.31
CA GLY A 147 8.12 -10.29 5.48
C GLY A 147 7.30 -10.62 6.71
N ALA A 148 6.98 -11.90 6.92
CA ALA A 148 6.23 -12.39 8.08
C ALA A 148 6.97 -12.10 9.40
N ALA A 149 8.28 -12.37 9.44
CA ALA A 149 9.10 -12.11 10.61
C ALA A 149 9.12 -10.61 10.97
N ARG A 150 9.32 -9.73 9.98
CA ARG A 150 9.29 -8.27 10.18
C ARG A 150 7.91 -7.76 10.58
N ALA A 151 6.85 -8.25 9.93
CA ALA A 151 5.47 -7.91 10.29
C ALA A 151 5.17 -8.29 11.74
N GLY A 152 5.55 -9.51 12.16
CA GLY A 152 5.38 -9.97 13.54
C GLY A 152 6.10 -9.10 14.56
N VAL A 153 7.36 -8.73 14.27
CA VAL A 153 8.12 -7.81 15.14
C VAL A 153 7.48 -6.43 15.21
N PHE A 154 7.04 -5.89 14.07
CA PHE A 154 6.41 -4.57 14.00
C PHE A 154 5.08 -4.54 14.76
N THR A 155 4.20 -5.51 14.50
CA THR A 155 2.87 -5.57 15.12
C THR A 155 2.95 -5.79 16.62
N ALA A 156 3.82 -6.69 17.09
CA ALA A 156 4.04 -6.89 18.52
C ALA A 156 4.57 -5.63 19.21
N ALA A 157 5.50 -4.90 18.57
CA ALA A 157 6.02 -3.64 19.12
C ALA A 157 4.92 -2.56 19.17
N VAL A 158 4.06 -2.45 18.14
CA VAL A 158 2.92 -1.52 18.13
C VAL A 158 1.95 -1.85 19.25
N ASP A 159 1.54 -3.12 19.39
CA ASP A 159 0.60 -3.56 20.42
C ASP A 159 1.12 -3.26 21.83
N ALA A 160 2.42 -3.52 22.07
CA ALA A 160 3.06 -3.24 23.35
C ALA A 160 3.21 -1.73 23.65
N ALA A 161 3.46 -0.91 22.63
CA ALA A 161 3.76 0.50 22.80
C ALA A 161 2.52 1.41 22.92
N PHE A 162 1.44 1.06 22.22
CA PHE A 162 0.23 1.87 22.10
C PHE A 162 -1.01 1.24 22.76
N GLY A 163 -1.03 -0.09 22.96
CA GLY A 163 -2.16 -0.80 23.56
C GLY A 163 -3.50 -0.43 22.89
N PRO A 164 -4.55 -0.12 23.69
CA PRO A 164 -5.88 0.18 23.16
C PRO A 164 -5.99 1.54 22.44
N ALA A 165 -4.97 2.40 22.53
CA ALA A 165 -4.99 3.71 21.85
C ALA A 165 -4.86 3.61 20.33
N VAL A 166 -4.42 2.45 19.82
CA VAL A 166 -4.25 2.21 18.37
C VAL A 166 -4.93 0.91 17.96
N VAL A 167 -5.81 1.01 16.96
CA VAL A 167 -6.32 -0.14 16.22
C VAL A 167 -5.49 -0.28 14.94
N ARG A 168 -4.90 -1.45 14.73
CA ARG A 168 -4.09 -1.72 13.55
C ARG A 168 -4.72 -2.72 12.59
N SER A 169 -4.38 -2.62 11.30
CA SER A 169 -4.72 -3.67 10.34
C SER A 169 -3.91 -4.95 10.60
N GLU A 170 -4.44 -6.09 10.18
CA GLU A 170 -3.71 -7.35 10.14
C GLU A 170 -2.61 -7.26 9.06
N ALA A 171 -1.40 -7.69 9.41
CA ALA A 171 -0.26 -7.73 8.51
C ALA A 171 -0.02 -9.16 8.01
N ALA A 172 -0.98 -9.70 7.24
CA ALA A 172 -0.95 -11.07 6.70
C ALA A 172 -0.18 -11.19 5.37
N GLY A 173 0.40 -10.10 4.88
CA GLY A 173 1.15 -10.03 3.64
C GLY A 173 1.46 -8.59 3.23
N GLY A 174 2.05 -8.44 2.04
CA GLY A 174 2.40 -7.12 1.52
C GLY A 174 3.51 -6.43 2.30
N MET A 175 3.38 -5.11 2.49
CA MET A 175 4.46 -4.27 3.03
C MET A 175 3.98 -3.26 4.07
N PHE A 176 2.66 -3.10 4.28
CA PHE A 176 2.08 -2.00 5.03
C PHE A 176 1.18 -2.48 6.17
N CYS A 177 1.23 -1.75 7.27
CA CYS A 177 0.28 -1.80 8.35
C CYS A 177 -0.35 -0.42 8.51
N TRP A 178 -1.67 -0.40 8.65
CA TRP A 178 -2.47 0.79 8.90
C TRP A 178 -2.76 0.90 10.38
N LEU A 179 -2.44 2.04 10.98
CA LEU A 179 -2.69 2.35 12.38
C LEU A 179 -3.80 3.40 12.45
N GLU A 180 -4.82 3.16 13.25
CA GLU A 180 -5.89 4.12 13.54
C GLU A 180 -5.81 4.51 15.02
N PHE A 181 -5.59 5.79 15.31
CA PHE A 181 -5.52 6.33 16.66
C PHE A 181 -6.92 6.66 17.14
N VAL A 182 -7.37 5.98 18.20
CA VAL A 182 -8.75 6.15 18.73
C VAL A 182 -8.86 7.24 19.78
N ASP A 183 -7.75 7.85 20.17
CA ASP A 183 -7.65 8.92 21.17
C ASP A 183 -7.74 10.34 20.55
N GLY A 184 -7.99 10.44 19.25
CA GLY A 184 -8.06 11.70 18.51
C GLY A 184 -6.70 12.30 18.12
N THR A 185 -5.63 11.52 18.20
CA THR A 185 -4.28 11.96 17.77
C THR A 185 -4.29 12.43 16.33
N ASP A 186 -3.85 13.66 16.09
CA ASP A 186 -3.58 14.19 14.75
C ASP A 186 -2.25 13.64 14.22
N THR A 187 -2.33 12.79 13.19
CA THR A 187 -1.17 12.12 12.63
C THR A 187 -0.32 13.01 11.73
N ASP A 188 -0.84 14.12 11.19
CA ASP A 188 -0.04 15.13 10.49
C ASP A 188 0.89 15.84 11.48
N ALA A 189 0.35 16.25 12.63
CA ALA A 189 1.15 16.84 13.71
C ALA A 189 2.09 15.80 14.35
N LEU A 190 1.66 14.54 14.49
CA LEU A 190 2.50 13.45 15.00
C LEU A 190 3.70 13.19 14.07
N LEU A 191 3.51 13.27 12.74
CA LEU A 191 4.59 13.08 11.78
C LEU A 191 5.74 14.07 12.02
N GLN A 192 5.45 15.34 12.28
CA GLN A 192 6.50 16.35 12.52
C GLN A 192 7.33 16.00 13.76
N ARG A 193 6.68 15.53 14.83
CA ARG A 193 7.36 15.10 16.06
C ARG A 193 8.16 13.80 15.87
N ALA A 194 7.63 12.89 15.05
CA ALA A 194 8.29 11.63 14.72
C ALA A 194 9.55 11.85 13.86
N LEU A 195 9.47 12.76 12.87
CA LEU A 195 10.62 13.14 12.03
C LEU A 195 11.76 13.73 12.87
N ALA A 196 11.45 14.57 13.87
CA ALA A 196 12.46 15.09 14.80
C ALA A 196 13.14 13.98 15.63
N ARG A 197 12.55 12.76 15.67
CA ARG A 197 13.10 11.57 16.33
C ARG A 197 13.65 10.53 15.34
N GLY A 198 13.78 10.90 14.06
CA GLY A 198 14.31 10.04 13.00
C GLY A 198 13.35 8.92 12.55
N VAL A 199 12.03 9.11 12.71
CA VAL A 199 11.00 8.16 12.25
C VAL A 199 10.06 8.84 11.29
N ALA A 200 9.79 8.17 10.16
CA ALA A 200 8.84 8.61 9.14
C ALA A 200 7.73 7.58 8.94
N PHE A 201 6.51 8.06 8.73
CA PHE A 201 5.36 7.31 8.28
C PHE A 201 4.56 8.19 7.31
N VAL A 202 3.51 7.67 6.69
CA VAL A 202 2.64 8.50 5.85
C VAL A 202 1.31 8.70 6.57
N PRO A 203 0.91 9.95 6.88
CA PRO A 203 -0.35 10.23 7.57
C PRO A 203 -1.55 9.89 6.70
N GLY A 204 -2.67 9.57 7.34
CA GLY A 204 -3.89 9.15 6.65
C GLY A 204 -4.49 10.23 5.76
N SER A 205 -4.26 11.51 6.07
CA SER A 205 -4.67 12.65 5.25
C SER A 205 -4.15 12.57 3.81
N ALA A 206 -2.94 12.04 3.61
CA ALA A 206 -2.32 11.87 2.28
C ALA A 206 -3.06 10.86 1.37
N PHE A 207 -3.94 10.03 1.93
CA PHE A 207 -4.71 9.02 1.20
C PHE A 207 -6.20 9.35 1.09
N SER A 208 -6.61 10.50 1.61
CA SER A 208 -8.02 10.88 1.68
C SER A 208 -8.42 11.74 0.51
N VAL A 209 -9.54 11.42 -0.14
CA VAL A 209 -10.04 12.14 -1.31
C VAL A 209 -11.01 13.25 -0.90
N SER A 210 -11.94 12.97 0.03
CA SER A 210 -13.04 13.89 0.36
C SER A 210 -13.02 14.40 1.81
N ARG A 211 -12.58 13.57 2.75
CA ARG A 211 -12.45 13.94 4.17
C ARG A 211 -11.09 13.46 4.69
N PRO A 212 -10.23 14.38 5.18
CA PRO A 212 -8.94 14.00 5.73
C PRO A 212 -9.09 13.00 6.88
N ARG A 213 -8.37 11.88 6.80
CA ARG A 213 -8.23 10.89 7.89
C ARG A 213 -6.98 11.28 8.69
N THR A 214 -7.10 12.29 9.52
CA THR A 214 -6.00 12.79 10.36
C THR A 214 -5.72 11.91 11.57
N ASP A 215 -6.57 10.92 11.83
CA ASP A 215 -6.50 9.95 12.92
C ASP A 215 -5.75 8.66 12.54
N ALA A 216 -5.14 8.58 11.37
CA ALA A 216 -4.56 7.34 10.88
C ALA A 216 -3.17 7.52 10.26
N ALA A 217 -2.38 6.43 10.22
CA ALA A 217 -1.03 6.40 9.66
C ALA A 217 -0.77 5.09 8.89
N ARG A 218 -0.11 5.20 7.73
CA ARG A 218 0.47 4.04 7.05
C ARG A 218 1.91 3.85 7.47
N CYS A 219 2.22 2.72 8.07
CA CYS A 219 3.58 2.28 8.37
C CYS A 219 4.05 1.20 7.38
N CYS A 220 5.34 1.22 7.04
CA CYS A 220 5.98 0.20 6.21
C CYS A 220 6.93 -0.62 7.09
N PHE A 221 6.76 -1.94 7.11
CA PHE A 221 7.62 -2.85 7.87
C PHE A 221 8.66 -3.58 7.00
N ALA A 222 8.63 -3.40 5.69
CA ALA A 222 9.37 -4.25 4.76
C ALA A 222 10.83 -3.83 4.50
N THR A 223 11.24 -2.62 4.88
CA THR A 223 12.48 -2.01 4.37
C THR A 223 13.64 -1.94 5.36
N VAL A 224 13.39 -2.19 6.64
CA VAL A 224 14.40 -2.07 7.69
C VAL A 224 14.53 -3.36 8.51
N SER A 225 15.58 -3.47 9.32
CA SER A 225 15.83 -4.65 10.16
C SER A 225 14.79 -4.79 11.28
N ALA A 226 14.67 -5.98 11.85
CA ALA A 226 13.80 -6.22 13.02
C ALA A 226 14.19 -5.36 14.25
N ALA A 227 15.47 -5.06 14.41
CA ALA A 227 15.96 -4.17 15.48
C ALA A 227 15.49 -2.74 15.24
N ASP A 228 15.68 -2.23 14.00
CA ASP A 228 15.26 -0.88 13.61
C ASP A 228 13.74 -0.71 13.69
N LEU A 229 12.96 -1.76 13.39
CA LEU A 229 11.49 -1.72 13.55
C LEU A 229 11.07 -1.50 14.99
N ARG A 230 11.69 -2.21 15.95
CA ARG A 230 11.42 -2.02 17.39
C ARG A 230 11.78 -0.61 17.83
N GLU A 231 12.95 -0.14 17.43
CA GLU A 231 13.42 1.20 17.76
C GLU A 231 12.52 2.28 17.13
N ALA A 232 12.13 2.14 15.88
CA ALA A 232 11.24 3.06 15.19
C ALA A 232 9.89 3.16 15.91
N VAL A 233 9.31 2.03 16.33
CA VAL A 233 8.05 2.02 17.08
C VAL A 233 8.23 2.67 18.46
N ALA A 234 9.34 2.41 19.15
CA ALA A 234 9.63 3.04 20.45
C ALA A 234 9.74 4.57 20.32
N ARG A 235 10.44 5.06 19.28
CA ARG A 235 10.56 6.50 18.98
C ARG A 235 9.21 7.13 18.59
N LEU A 236 8.41 6.44 17.79
CA LEU A 236 7.07 6.87 17.41
C LEU A 236 6.17 6.99 18.66
N ALA A 237 6.18 6.00 19.53
CA ALA A 237 5.43 6.03 20.78
C ALA A 237 5.92 7.16 21.71
N GLY A 238 7.22 7.45 21.75
CA GLY A 238 7.75 8.61 22.45
C GLY A 238 7.28 9.95 21.89
N ALA A 239 7.13 10.05 20.55
CA ALA A 239 6.57 11.23 19.89
C ALA A 239 5.07 11.40 20.20
N TRP A 240 4.32 10.28 20.24
CA TRP A 240 2.90 10.26 20.56
C TRP A 240 2.64 10.65 22.02
N ARG A 241 3.35 10.04 22.99
CA ARG A 241 3.18 10.39 24.43
C ARG A 241 3.48 11.86 24.71
N ALA A 242 4.43 12.46 23.99
CA ALA A 242 4.72 13.88 24.11
C ALA A 242 3.57 14.80 23.64
N SER A 243 2.58 14.25 22.91
CA SER A 243 1.38 14.99 22.47
C SER A 243 0.18 14.80 23.39
N THR A 244 0.15 13.72 24.18
CA THR A 244 -0.96 13.38 25.09
C THR A 244 -0.67 13.76 26.54
N GLY A 245 0.56 14.20 26.87
CA GLY A 245 0.90 14.76 28.17
C GLY A 245 0.28 16.15 28.38
N PRO A 246 0.07 16.59 29.64
CA PRO A 246 -0.42 17.94 29.94
C PRO A 246 0.50 18.96 29.25
N ALA A 247 -0.11 19.95 28.60
CA ALA A 247 0.60 21.03 27.91
C ALA A 247 1.61 21.65 28.88
N GLN A 248 2.91 21.44 28.63
CA GLN A 248 3.93 22.26 29.29
C GLN A 248 3.78 23.66 28.69
N ASP A 249 3.36 24.58 29.54
CA ASP A 249 3.28 26.00 29.27
C ASP A 249 4.67 26.50 28.84
N VAL A 250 4.93 26.53 27.53
CA VAL A 250 6.14 27.13 27.00
C VAL A 250 5.93 28.63 26.98
N GLY A 251 6.21 29.25 28.12
CA GLY A 251 6.27 30.69 28.26
C GLY A 251 7.03 31.33 27.12
N GLY A 252 6.47 32.39 26.56
CA GLY A 252 6.91 33.07 25.35
C GLY A 252 8.37 33.47 25.35
N ALA A 253 9.01 33.17 24.23
CA ALA A 253 10.17 33.89 23.74
C ALA A 253 9.94 34.13 22.23
N GLY A 254 9.50 35.34 21.91
CA GLY A 254 9.39 35.82 20.55
C GLY A 254 10.77 35.85 19.87
N GLY A 255 10.95 34.95 18.91
CA GLY A 255 12.11 34.93 18.02
C GLY A 255 11.61 34.85 16.58
N ARG A 256 11.66 35.98 15.87
CA ARG A 256 11.46 36.05 14.42
C ARG A 256 12.51 35.16 13.76
N ILE A 257 12.08 34.12 13.06
CA ILE A 257 12.95 33.37 12.17
C ILE A 257 12.54 33.68 10.72
N GLY A 258 13.49 34.32 10.02
CA GLY A 258 13.37 34.68 8.64
C GLY A 258 13.30 33.49 7.72
N HIS A 259 12.52 33.63 6.65
CA HIS A 259 12.49 32.75 5.48
C HIS A 259 13.91 32.54 4.92
N ARG A 260 14.36 31.31 4.87
CA ARG A 260 15.35 30.86 3.87
C ARG A 260 14.85 29.59 3.20
N ASN A 261 14.41 29.77 1.97
CA ASN A 261 14.38 28.72 0.96
C ASN A 261 15.81 28.22 0.72
N SER A 262 16.02 26.90 0.71
CA SER A 262 17.00 26.24 -0.17
C SER A 262 16.91 24.74 0.01
N LEU A 263 16.41 24.09 -1.04
CA LEU A 263 17.25 23.28 -1.95
C LEU A 263 17.49 21.84 -1.52
N ILE A 264 16.74 20.99 -2.22
CA ILE A 264 17.07 19.62 -2.59
C ILE A 264 18.56 19.53 -2.98
N SER A 265 19.31 18.67 -2.34
CA SER A 265 20.60 18.17 -2.81
C SER A 265 20.65 16.66 -2.76
N ARG A 266 20.66 16.09 -3.92
CA ARG A 266 21.41 14.97 -4.49
C ARG A 266 22.47 14.33 -3.58
N ARG A 267 22.29 13.01 -3.26
CA ARG A 267 23.19 11.93 -3.72
C ARG A 267 22.46 10.63 -3.61
#